data_aec37dae12245e7ea1fa1a345eb35730
#
_entry.id   aec37dae12245e7ea1fa1a345eb35730
#
_cell.length_a   1.000
_cell.length_b   1.000
_cell.length_c   1.000
_cell.angle_alpha   90.00
_cell.angle_beta   90.00
_cell.angle_gamma   90.00
#
_symmetry.space_group_name_H-M   'P 1'
#
loop_
_entity.id
_entity.type
_entity.pdbx_description
1 polymer ?
#
loop_
_entity_poly.entity_id
_entity_poly.type
_entity_poly.pdbx_seq_one_letter_code
_entity_poly.pdbx_strand_id
1 'polypeptide(L)'
;MTEFAVMQWAAARGIYENGTALGQAKKTLEEAGELLAAVASNDREEIADAIGDVIVTLVNVAALTDLDVRQCFYQAYKQIEHRKGYMNKNGQFVKEQT
;
A
#
# COMPACT_ATOMS: atom_id res chain seq x y z
N MET A 1 15.06 5.26 -8.38
CA MET A 1 13.71 5.32 -7.88
C MET A 1 13.11 3.94 -7.89
N THR A 2 12.82 3.44 -6.70
CA THR A 2 12.36 2.06 -6.53
C THR A 2 11.01 1.80 -7.20
N GLU A 3 10.08 2.76 -7.14
CA GLU A 3 8.78 2.60 -7.79
C GLU A 3 8.91 2.45 -9.31
N PHE A 4 9.86 3.12 -9.93
CA PHE A 4 10.08 2.96 -11.37
C PHE A 4 10.68 1.59 -11.68
N ALA A 5 11.56 1.10 -10.83
CA ALA A 5 12.11 -0.25 -10.99
C ALA A 5 11.02 -1.31 -10.89
N VAL A 6 10.09 -1.14 -9.95
CA VAL A 6 8.93 -2.04 -9.80
C VAL A 6 8.06 -1.98 -11.06
N MET A 7 7.81 -0.78 -11.59
CA MET A 7 7.00 -0.62 -12.81
C MET A 7 7.65 -1.31 -14.00
N GLN A 8 8.96 -1.18 -14.17
CA GLN A 8 9.68 -1.86 -15.25
C GLN A 8 9.62 -3.37 -15.09
N TRP A 9 9.80 -3.86 -13.87
CA TRP A 9 9.69 -5.27 -13.56
C TRP A 9 8.29 -5.81 -13.90
N ALA A 10 7.25 -5.09 -13.47
CA ALA A 10 5.87 -5.50 -13.69
C ALA A 10 5.52 -5.50 -15.19
N ALA A 11 5.96 -4.47 -15.92
CA ALA A 11 5.73 -4.39 -17.36
C ALA A 11 6.39 -5.57 -18.08
N ALA A 12 7.63 -5.91 -17.70
CA ALA A 12 8.36 -7.02 -18.32
C ALA A 12 7.69 -8.37 -18.08
N ARG A 13 6.92 -8.50 -17.01
CA ARG A 13 6.20 -9.74 -16.69
C ARG A 13 4.76 -9.76 -17.18
N GLY A 14 4.37 -8.75 -17.95
CA GLY A 14 3.04 -8.69 -18.53
C GLY A 14 1.94 -8.30 -17.56
N ILE A 15 2.27 -7.80 -16.39
CA ILE A 15 1.26 -7.42 -15.40
C ILE A 15 0.38 -6.28 -15.92
N TYR A 16 0.98 -5.29 -16.59
CA TYR A 16 0.21 -4.16 -17.11
C TYR A 16 -0.54 -4.48 -18.40
N GLU A 17 0.02 -5.38 -19.21
CA GLU A 17 -0.64 -5.79 -20.46
C GLU A 17 -1.80 -6.74 -20.22
N ASN A 18 -1.65 -7.66 -19.27
CA ASN A 18 -2.61 -8.75 -19.05
C ASN A 18 -3.33 -8.67 -17.72
N GLY A 19 -2.88 -7.86 -16.78
CA GLY A 19 -3.50 -7.71 -15.47
C GLY A 19 -4.58 -6.65 -15.44
N THR A 20 -5.27 -6.56 -14.32
CA THR A 20 -6.31 -5.55 -14.11
C THR A 20 -6.08 -4.84 -12.79
N ALA A 21 -6.57 -3.60 -12.68
CA ALA A 21 -6.52 -2.86 -11.43
C ALA A 21 -7.23 -3.63 -10.30
N LEU A 22 -8.38 -4.23 -10.61
CA LEU A 22 -9.13 -5.02 -9.62
C LEU A 22 -8.31 -6.23 -9.14
N GLY A 23 -7.64 -6.93 -10.07
CA GLY A 23 -6.80 -8.06 -9.71
C GLY A 23 -5.65 -7.65 -8.78
N GLN A 24 -5.02 -6.51 -9.08
CA GLN A 24 -3.94 -6.00 -8.22
C GLN A 24 -4.46 -5.49 -6.87
N ALA A 25 -5.64 -4.89 -6.85
CA ALA A 25 -6.26 -4.47 -5.58
C ALA A 25 -6.59 -5.68 -4.69
N LYS A 26 -7.04 -6.78 -5.28
CA LYS A 26 -7.23 -8.04 -4.54
C LYS A 26 -5.89 -8.56 -3.99
N LYS A 27 -4.82 -8.41 -4.76
CA LYS A 27 -3.47 -8.76 -4.31
C LYS A 27 -3.07 -7.91 -3.11
N THR A 28 -3.40 -6.61 -3.13
CA THR A 28 -3.14 -5.72 -2.00
C THR A 28 -3.84 -6.23 -0.73
N LEU A 29 -5.09 -6.65 -0.86
CA LEU A 29 -5.84 -7.18 0.29
C LEU A 29 -5.17 -8.46 0.83
N GLU A 30 -4.75 -9.34 -0.04
CA GLU A 30 -4.06 -10.57 0.33
C GLU A 30 -2.75 -10.27 1.07
N GLU A 31 -1.93 -9.36 0.53
CA GLU A 31 -0.66 -8.97 1.14
C GLU A 31 -0.87 -8.23 2.47
N ALA A 32 -1.94 -7.44 2.58
CA ALA A 32 -2.29 -6.77 3.85
C ALA A 32 -2.66 -7.81 4.92
N GLY A 33 -3.32 -8.90 4.53
CA GLY A 33 -3.61 -10.00 5.44
C GLY A 33 -2.34 -10.68 5.95
N GLU A 34 -1.37 -10.86 5.07
CA GLU A 34 -0.06 -11.41 5.47
C GLU A 34 0.68 -10.48 6.43
N LEU A 35 0.59 -9.15 6.19
CA LEU A 35 1.15 -8.17 7.10
C LEU A 35 0.53 -8.28 8.48
N LEU A 36 -0.80 -8.40 8.55
CA LEU A 36 -1.50 -8.55 9.82
C LEU A 36 -1.02 -9.80 10.57
N ALA A 37 -0.90 -10.92 9.87
CA ALA A 37 -0.41 -12.17 10.46
C ALA A 37 1.03 -12.05 10.95
N ALA A 38 1.88 -11.38 10.19
CA ALA A 38 3.29 -11.17 10.55
C ALA A 38 3.41 -10.34 11.82
N VAL A 39 2.62 -9.26 11.93
CA VAL A 39 2.61 -8.41 13.14
C VAL A 39 2.09 -9.21 14.33
N ALA A 40 1.01 -9.98 14.13
CA ALA A 40 0.43 -10.79 15.20
C ALA A 40 1.41 -11.84 15.73
N SER A 41 2.26 -12.40 14.86
CA SER A 41 3.28 -13.37 15.26
C SER A 41 4.59 -12.72 15.71
N ASN A 42 4.69 -11.41 15.62
CA ASN A 42 5.87 -10.64 15.98
C ASN A 42 7.14 -11.10 15.26
N ASP A 43 6.99 -11.47 14.00
CA ASP A 43 8.10 -11.91 13.14
C ASP A 43 8.61 -10.71 12.34
N ARG A 44 9.74 -10.16 12.77
CA ARG A 44 10.27 -8.91 12.22
C ARG A 44 10.65 -9.03 10.74
N GLU A 45 11.22 -10.16 10.32
CA GLU A 45 11.57 -10.37 8.91
C GLU A 45 10.31 -10.42 8.03
N GLU A 46 9.30 -11.16 8.49
CA GLU A 46 8.04 -11.26 7.76
C GLU A 46 7.30 -9.92 7.71
N ILE A 47 7.39 -9.13 8.78
CA ILE A 47 6.81 -7.78 8.80
C ILE A 47 7.45 -6.93 7.70
N ALA A 48 8.78 -6.94 7.63
CA ALA A 48 9.50 -6.15 6.62
C ALA A 48 9.14 -6.58 5.20
N ASP A 49 9.10 -7.90 4.95
CA ASP A 49 8.73 -8.45 3.66
C ASP A 49 7.30 -8.05 3.29
N ALA A 50 6.38 -8.18 4.23
CA ALA A 50 4.97 -7.88 3.99
C ALA A 50 4.73 -6.42 3.69
N ILE A 51 5.43 -5.51 4.39
CA ILE A 51 5.36 -4.07 4.09
C ILE A 51 5.77 -3.82 2.64
N GLY A 52 6.89 -4.39 2.23
CA GLY A 52 7.38 -4.23 0.86
C GLY A 52 6.40 -4.77 -0.16
N ASP A 53 5.85 -5.95 0.10
CA ASP A 53 4.91 -6.61 -0.81
C ASP A 53 3.62 -5.80 -0.99
N VAL A 54 3.11 -5.19 0.09
CA VAL A 54 1.95 -4.30 -0.01
C VAL A 54 2.27 -3.12 -0.92
N ILE A 55 3.43 -2.49 -0.72
CA ILE A 55 3.83 -1.32 -1.52
C ILE A 55 3.95 -1.69 -2.99
N VAL A 56 4.51 -2.85 -3.32
CA VAL A 56 4.60 -3.32 -4.72
C VAL A 56 3.21 -3.37 -5.35
N THR A 57 2.23 -3.93 -4.66
CA THR A 57 0.87 -4.00 -5.22
C THR A 57 0.25 -2.62 -5.42
N LEU A 58 0.54 -1.67 -4.52
CA LEU A 58 0.04 -0.30 -4.65
C LEU A 58 0.65 0.41 -5.85
N VAL A 59 1.94 0.21 -6.11
CA VAL A 59 2.59 0.74 -7.31
C VAL A 59 1.88 0.23 -8.56
N ASN A 60 1.55 -1.05 -8.59
CA ASN A 60 0.89 -1.66 -9.74
C ASN A 60 -0.56 -1.19 -9.92
N VAL A 61 -1.30 -1.02 -8.82
CA VAL A 61 -2.65 -0.45 -8.89
C VAL A 61 -2.60 0.95 -9.47
N ALA A 62 -1.67 1.78 -8.99
CA ALA A 62 -1.53 3.15 -9.48
C ALA A 62 -1.22 3.15 -10.98
N ALA A 63 -0.26 2.34 -11.42
CA ALA A 63 0.12 2.28 -12.82
C ALA A 63 -1.05 1.83 -13.72
N LEU A 64 -1.84 0.86 -13.25
CA LEU A 64 -2.98 0.35 -14.02
C LEU A 64 -4.17 1.31 -14.08
N THR A 65 -4.17 2.34 -13.24
CA THR A 65 -5.22 3.36 -13.22
C THR A 65 -4.73 4.73 -13.67
N ASP A 66 -3.55 4.78 -14.28
CA ASP A 66 -2.92 6.02 -14.76
C ASP A 66 -2.70 7.05 -13.64
N LEU A 67 -2.40 6.56 -12.43
CA LEU A 67 -2.07 7.40 -11.30
C LEU A 67 -0.59 7.28 -10.96
N ASP A 68 -0.05 8.31 -10.33
CA ASP A 68 1.31 8.31 -9.81
C ASP A 68 1.25 7.99 -8.32
N VAL A 69 1.84 6.88 -7.91
CA VAL A 69 1.78 6.42 -6.52
C VAL A 69 2.37 7.45 -5.55
N ARG A 70 3.43 8.16 -5.96
CA ARG A 70 4.05 9.19 -5.11
C ARG A 70 3.10 10.37 -4.91
N GLN A 71 2.40 10.76 -5.96
CA GLN A 71 1.42 11.84 -5.89
C GLN A 71 0.25 11.46 -4.99
N CYS A 72 -0.24 10.23 -5.13
CA CYS A 72 -1.29 9.71 -4.24
C CYS A 72 -0.87 9.78 -2.78
N PHE A 73 0.35 9.37 -2.49
CA PHE A 73 0.88 9.39 -1.14
C PHE A 73 1.01 10.81 -0.60
N TYR A 74 1.52 11.72 -1.42
CA TYR A 74 1.65 13.14 -1.03
C TYR A 74 0.29 13.76 -0.74
N GLN A 75 -0.70 13.50 -1.60
CA GLN A 75 -2.05 14.02 -1.40
C GLN A 75 -2.67 13.51 -0.09
N ALA A 76 -2.44 12.23 0.22
CA ALA A 76 -2.91 11.66 1.48
C ALA A 76 -2.26 12.37 2.67
N TYR A 77 -0.96 12.63 2.60
CA TYR A 77 -0.26 13.36 3.65
C TYR A 77 -0.84 14.77 3.82
N LYS A 78 -1.10 15.47 2.73
CA LYS A 78 -1.66 16.84 2.79
C LYS A 78 -3.04 16.86 3.46
N GLN A 79 -3.80 15.78 3.35
CA GLN A 79 -5.10 15.67 4.01
C GLN A 79 -4.97 15.46 5.51
N ILE A 80 -3.90 14.82 5.96
CA ILE A 80 -3.74 14.45 7.38
C ILE A 80 -2.77 15.32 8.16
N GLU A 81 -1.95 16.15 7.49
CA GLU A 81 -0.84 16.84 8.18
C GLU A 81 -1.30 17.72 9.35
N HIS A 82 -2.52 18.25 9.30
CA HIS A 82 -3.07 19.08 10.36
C HIS A 82 -4.27 18.43 11.06
N ARG A 83 -4.49 17.13 10.79
CA ARG A 83 -5.62 16.40 11.34
C ARG A 83 -5.45 16.21 12.84
N LYS A 84 -6.51 16.52 13.58
CA LYS A 84 -6.57 16.29 15.03
C LYS A 84 -7.42 15.07 15.31
N GLY A 85 -7.13 14.41 16.42
CA GLY A 85 -7.86 13.25 16.83
C GLY A 85 -7.31 12.67 18.12
N TYR A 86 -7.57 11.41 18.34
CA TYR A 86 -7.14 10.73 19.55
C TYR A 86 -6.83 9.27 19.26
N MET A 87 -6.06 8.65 20.16
CA MET A 87 -5.77 7.22 20.07
C MET A 87 -6.87 6.44 20.80
N ASN A 88 -7.47 5.46 20.11
CA ASN A 88 -8.43 4.59 20.78
C ASN A 88 -7.71 3.44 21.49
N LYS A 89 -8.45 2.64 22.24
CA LYS A 89 -7.87 1.52 23.00
C LYS A 89 -7.40 0.36 22.12
N ASN A 90 -7.76 0.38 20.85
CA ASN A 90 -7.27 -0.62 19.87
C ASN A 90 -5.97 -0.21 19.21
N GLY A 91 -5.34 0.88 19.67
CA GLY A 91 -4.08 1.35 19.11
C GLY A 91 -4.22 2.07 17.78
N GLN A 92 -5.39 2.63 17.50
CA GLN A 92 -5.67 3.31 16.24
C GLN A 92 -5.96 4.78 16.48
N PHE A 93 -5.49 5.62 15.56
CA PHE A 93 -5.81 7.05 15.58
C PHE A 93 -7.21 7.26 14.99
N VAL A 94 -8.06 7.96 15.72
CA VAL A 94 -9.42 8.29 15.29
C VAL A 94 -9.50 9.80 15.09
N LYS A 95 -9.86 10.22 13.87
CA LYS A 95 -9.93 11.65 13.57
C LYS A 95 -11.07 12.31 14.35
N GLU A 96 -10.83 13.57 14.73
CA GLU A 96 -11.82 14.38 15.41
C GLU A 96 -12.98 14.68 14.46
N GLN A 97 -14.20 14.50 14.95
CA GLN A 97 -15.40 14.83 14.20
C GLN A 97 -15.73 16.32 14.41
N THR A 98 -15.94 17.06 13.34
CA THR A 98 -16.34 18.47 13.42
C THR A 98 -17.74 18.67 12.86
#